data_20b03258cfd01d4527289dda06505993
#
_entry.id   20b03258cfd01d4527289dda06505993
#
_cell.length_a   1.000
_cell.length_b   1.000
_cell.length_c   1.000
_cell.angle_alpha   90.00
_cell.angle_beta   90.00
_cell.angle_gamma   90.00
#
_symmetry.space_group_name_H-M   'P 1'
#
loop_
_entity.id
_entity.type
_entity.pdbx_description
1 polymer ?
#
loop_
_entity_poly.entity_id
_entity_poly.type
_entity_poly.pdbx_seq_one_letter_code
_entity_poly.pdbx_strand_id
1 'polypeptide(L)'
;VLKEQRVPGSFFFTGAFYDQFGNLARQLKADNHYLGAHSEQHLLYAPWTMRDSLLVSRDSFLTDLEANYEKMADLGIDRAAAPFFLPPFEWYNDSIVRWTAAAGLQLINMTYGTLSHADYTTPDMPNYRSSDRILQSILDYEAEQANGLNGFLLLLHIGTDPARTDKFYLHLESLIGELRERGYRLVTLQELFQND
;
A
#
# COMPACT_ATOMS: atom_id res chain seq x y z
N VAL A 1 -6.89 10.72 12.30
CA VAL A 1 -6.73 9.46 13.05
C VAL A 1 -5.25 9.12 13.21
N LEU A 2 -4.47 8.77 12.15
CA LEU A 2 -3.08 8.31 12.31
C LEU A 2 -2.21 9.29 13.12
N LYS A 3 -2.27 10.58 12.80
CA LYS A 3 -1.55 11.64 13.53
C LYS A 3 -1.98 11.73 15.00
N GLU A 4 -3.26 11.71 15.26
CA GLU A 4 -3.84 11.78 16.62
C GLU A 4 -3.46 10.55 17.44
N GLN A 5 -3.51 9.38 16.80
CA GLN A 5 -3.12 8.10 17.39
C GLN A 5 -1.59 7.90 17.44
N ARG A 6 -0.80 8.80 16.82
CA ARG A 6 0.66 8.68 16.69
C ARG A 6 1.08 7.32 16.09
N VAL A 7 0.39 6.93 15.03
CA VAL A 7 0.70 5.71 14.27
C VAL A 7 1.35 6.11 12.95
N PRO A 8 2.60 5.71 12.69
CA PRO A 8 3.19 5.91 11.39
C PRO A 8 2.58 4.93 10.38
N GLY A 9 2.47 5.36 9.13
CA GLY A 9 1.99 4.53 8.03
C GLY A 9 2.97 4.54 6.87
N SER A 10 2.82 3.58 5.95
CA SER A 10 3.55 3.54 4.70
C SER A 10 2.57 3.77 3.55
N PHE A 11 2.76 4.84 2.81
CA PHE A 11 1.89 5.27 1.73
C PHE A 11 2.59 5.10 0.39
N PHE A 12 1.90 4.53 -0.58
CA PHE A 12 2.39 4.32 -1.93
C PHE A 12 1.47 5.06 -2.89
N PHE A 13 2.02 6.03 -3.60
CA PHE A 13 1.23 6.91 -4.45
C PHE A 13 1.68 6.87 -5.89
N THR A 14 0.71 7.00 -6.80
CA THR A 14 0.96 7.18 -8.23
C THR A 14 1.48 8.58 -8.52
N GLY A 15 2.09 8.77 -9.69
CA GLY A 15 2.51 10.08 -10.14
C GLY A 15 1.35 11.08 -10.22
N ALA A 16 0.19 10.62 -10.70
CA ALA A 16 -1.02 11.45 -10.74
C ALA A 16 -1.45 11.94 -9.34
N PHE A 17 -1.29 11.12 -8.30
CA PHE A 17 -1.56 11.54 -6.93
C PHE A 17 -0.57 12.60 -6.45
N TYR A 18 0.72 12.44 -6.73
CA TYR A 18 1.73 13.43 -6.35
C TYR A 18 1.49 14.77 -7.03
N ASP A 19 1.08 14.79 -8.30
CA ASP A 19 0.72 16.02 -9.01
C ASP A 19 -0.50 16.72 -8.39
N GLN A 20 -1.53 15.95 -8.11
CA GLN A 20 -2.80 16.50 -7.63
C GLN A 20 -2.76 16.88 -6.14
N PHE A 21 -2.07 16.08 -5.33
CA PHE A 21 -2.07 16.17 -3.87
C PHE A 21 -0.68 16.37 -3.25
N GLY A 22 0.24 17.02 -3.95
CA GLY A 22 1.61 17.23 -3.48
C GLY A 22 1.72 17.89 -2.10
N ASN A 23 0.80 18.78 -1.74
CA ASN A 23 0.77 19.38 -0.40
C ASN A 23 0.41 18.35 0.68
N LEU A 24 -0.50 17.43 0.40
CA LEU A 24 -0.83 16.32 1.30
C LEU A 24 0.37 15.39 1.46
N ALA A 25 1.05 15.05 0.36
CA ALA A 25 2.27 14.23 0.41
C ALA A 25 3.36 14.87 1.27
N ARG A 26 3.60 16.18 1.14
CA ARG A 26 4.54 16.93 2.02
C ARG A 26 4.11 16.86 3.48
N GLN A 27 2.82 16.98 3.77
CA GLN A 27 2.29 16.89 5.13
C GLN A 27 2.50 15.49 5.71
N LEU A 28 2.18 14.43 4.96
CA LEU A 28 2.39 13.04 5.39
C LEU A 28 3.87 12.77 5.69
N LYS A 29 4.77 13.27 4.85
CA LYS A 29 6.21 13.20 5.09
C LYS A 29 6.60 13.93 6.38
N ALA A 30 6.10 15.15 6.61
CA ALA A 30 6.37 15.93 7.81
C ALA A 30 5.81 15.26 9.10
N ASP A 31 4.74 14.49 8.96
CA ASP A 31 4.16 13.69 10.05
C ASP A 31 4.87 12.32 10.24
N ASN A 32 6.05 12.12 9.63
CA ASN A 32 6.90 10.93 9.71
C ASN A 32 6.28 9.64 9.15
N HIS A 33 5.42 9.77 8.16
CA HIS A 33 4.97 8.62 7.37
C HIS A 33 6.02 8.28 6.30
N TYR A 34 6.13 6.99 5.97
CA TYR A 34 6.88 6.54 4.80
C TYR A 34 6.08 6.84 3.53
N LEU A 35 6.75 7.34 2.49
CA LEU A 35 6.17 7.57 1.17
C LEU A 35 6.97 6.77 0.14
N GLY A 36 6.29 5.93 -0.64
CA GLY A 36 6.88 5.06 -1.65
C GLY A 36 6.23 5.19 -3.01
N ALA A 37 6.84 4.53 -4.01
CA ALA A 37 6.38 4.55 -5.39
C ALA A 37 5.27 3.51 -5.65
N HIS A 38 4.24 3.92 -6.43
CA HIS A 38 3.15 3.07 -6.90
C HIS A 38 2.94 3.21 -8.43
N SER A 39 4.03 3.35 -9.17
CA SER A 39 4.08 3.68 -10.59
C SER A 39 3.58 5.10 -10.95
N GLU A 40 3.93 5.58 -12.12
CA GLU A 40 3.45 6.88 -12.62
C GLU A 40 1.99 6.78 -13.07
N GLN A 41 1.67 5.79 -13.92
CA GLN A 41 0.40 5.69 -14.64
C GLN A 41 -0.51 4.56 -14.13
N HIS A 42 -0.14 3.86 -13.06
CA HIS A 42 -0.89 2.72 -12.54
C HIS A 42 -1.14 1.62 -13.59
N LEU A 43 -0.09 1.25 -14.35
CA LEU A 43 -0.19 0.29 -15.45
C LEU A 43 -0.43 -1.13 -14.93
N LEU A 44 -1.29 -1.89 -15.62
CA LEU A 44 -1.38 -3.32 -15.41
C LEU A 44 -0.20 -4.02 -16.11
N TYR A 45 0.63 -4.72 -15.36
CA TYR A 45 1.88 -5.29 -15.86
C TYR A 45 1.73 -6.67 -16.50
N ALA A 46 0.76 -7.45 -16.05
CA ALA A 46 0.50 -8.79 -16.54
C ALA A 46 -1.01 -9.03 -16.73
N PRO A 47 -1.44 -9.81 -17.74
CA PRO A 47 -2.84 -10.14 -17.90
C PRO A 47 -3.39 -10.91 -16.68
N TRP A 48 -4.64 -10.65 -16.32
CA TRP A 48 -5.32 -11.36 -15.22
C TRP A 48 -5.40 -12.87 -15.42
N THR A 49 -5.51 -13.29 -16.69
CA THR A 49 -5.70 -14.70 -17.07
C THR A 49 -4.41 -15.44 -17.41
N MET A 50 -3.28 -14.71 -17.56
CA MET A 50 -1.99 -15.26 -17.96
C MET A 50 -0.85 -14.50 -17.27
N ARG A 51 -0.67 -14.73 -15.99
CA ARG A 51 0.25 -13.99 -15.14
C ARG A 51 1.71 -14.00 -15.63
N ASP A 52 2.14 -15.08 -16.27
CA ASP A 52 3.52 -15.23 -16.78
C ASP A 52 3.81 -14.38 -18.02
N SER A 53 2.77 -13.81 -18.65
CA SER A 53 2.90 -12.89 -19.77
C SER A 53 3.06 -11.44 -19.28
N LEU A 54 3.52 -10.57 -20.19
CA LEU A 54 3.72 -9.15 -19.93
C LEU A 54 2.82 -8.30 -20.83
N LEU A 55 2.23 -7.26 -20.26
CA LEU A 55 1.52 -6.19 -20.96
C LEU A 55 2.41 -4.97 -21.21
N VAL A 56 3.58 -4.92 -20.59
CA VAL A 56 4.55 -3.84 -20.70
C VAL A 56 5.92 -4.38 -21.08
N SER A 57 6.69 -3.58 -21.81
CA SER A 57 8.11 -3.86 -22.01
C SER A 57 8.91 -3.45 -20.77
N ARG A 58 10.16 -3.95 -20.67
CA ARG A 58 11.07 -3.54 -19.59
C ARG A 58 11.31 -2.03 -19.62
N ASP A 59 11.50 -1.46 -20.81
CA ASP A 59 11.79 -0.04 -20.95
C ASP A 59 10.58 0.81 -20.56
N SER A 60 9.35 0.41 -20.94
CA SER A 60 8.13 1.10 -20.52
C SER A 60 7.94 1.04 -19.00
N PHE A 61 8.19 -0.12 -18.38
CA PHE A 61 8.15 -0.27 -16.93
C PHE A 61 9.14 0.66 -16.21
N LEU A 62 10.41 0.67 -16.68
CA LEU A 62 11.45 1.49 -16.06
C LEU A 62 11.19 2.99 -16.25
N THR A 63 10.72 3.40 -17.44
CA THR A 63 10.36 4.80 -17.72
C THR A 63 9.22 5.27 -16.81
N ASP A 64 8.17 4.46 -16.65
CA ASP A 64 7.04 4.76 -15.79
C ASP A 64 7.47 4.84 -14.30
N LEU A 65 8.28 3.90 -13.86
CA LEU A 65 8.81 3.88 -12.50
C LEU A 65 9.70 5.10 -12.21
N GLU A 66 10.58 5.46 -13.13
CA GLU A 66 11.47 6.60 -12.99
C GLU A 66 10.70 7.92 -12.94
N ALA A 67 9.69 8.09 -13.79
CA ALA A 67 8.81 9.28 -13.76
C ALA A 67 8.10 9.46 -12.41
N ASN A 68 7.67 8.35 -11.78
CA ASN A 68 7.11 8.41 -10.43
C ASN A 68 8.14 8.88 -9.40
N TYR A 69 9.39 8.38 -9.45
CA TYR A 69 10.47 8.83 -8.56
C TYR A 69 10.90 10.27 -8.80
N GLU A 70 10.87 10.76 -10.05
CA GLU A 70 11.13 12.18 -10.34
C GLU A 70 10.13 13.08 -9.61
N LYS A 71 8.83 12.75 -9.65
CA LYS A 71 7.81 13.50 -8.90
C LYS A 71 7.98 13.40 -7.38
N MET A 72 8.40 12.26 -6.87
CA MET A 72 8.75 12.10 -5.46
C MET A 72 9.92 13.01 -5.08
N ALA A 73 10.96 13.09 -5.94
CA ALA A 73 12.12 13.96 -5.72
C ALA A 73 11.74 15.45 -5.68
N ASP A 74 10.81 15.90 -6.52
CA ASP A 74 10.26 17.27 -6.50
C ASP A 74 9.57 17.63 -5.19
N LEU A 75 9.11 16.62 -4.46
CA LEU A 75 8.54 16.75 -3.12
C LEU A 75 9.58 16.52 -2.01
N GLY A 76 10.86 16.38 -2.39
CA GLY A 76 11.96 16.15 -1.47
C GLY A 76 11.98 14.73 -0.88
N ILE A 77 11.37 13.76 -1.56
CA ILE A 77 11.43 12.35 -1.17
C ILE A 77 12.58 11.69 -1.91
N ASP A 78 13.67 11.42 -1.21
CA ASP A 78 14.85 10.77 -1.80
C ASP A 78 14.55 9.29 -2.10
N ARG A 79 14.94 8.82 -3.28
CA ARG A 79 14.85 7.42 -3.69
C ARG A 79 15.56 6.47 -2.72
N ALA A 80 16.71 6.86 -2.20
CA ALA A 80 17.44 6.05 -1.21
C ALA A 80 16.67 5.89 0.11
N ALA A 81 15.84 6.89 0.45
CA ALA A 81 14.94 6.83 1.61
C ALA A 81 13.60 6.14 1.29
N ALA A 82 13.33 5.83 0.03
CA ALA A 82 12.09 5.22 -0.44
C ALA A 82 12.36 3.97 -1.31
N PRO A 83 13.06 2.94 -0.79
CA PRO A 83 13.51 1.80 -1.60
C PRO A 83 12.39 0.81 -1.95
N PHE A 84 11.20 0.93 -1.36
CA PHE A 84 10.11 0.00 -1.58
C PHE A 84 9.19 0.45 -2.71
N PHE A 85 8.83 -0.50 -3.58
CA PHE A 85 7.88 -0.32 -4.66
C PHE A 85 6.68 -1.26 -4.47
N LEU A 86 5.47 -0.70 -4.41
CA LEU A 86 4.22 -1.45 -4.43
C LEU A 86 3.69 -1.48 -5.88
N PRO A 87 3.58 -2.65 -6.53
CA PRO A 87 3.10 -2.71 -7.91
C PRO A 87 1.59 -2.40 -7.98
N PRO A 88 1.13 -1.70 -9.04
CA PRO A 88 -0.29 -1.50 -9.30
C PRO A 88 -1.09 -2.80 -9.26
N PHE A 89 -2.31 -2.72 -8.70
CA PHE A 89 -3.22 -3.86 -8.53
C PHE A 89 -2.66 -5.00 -7.67
N GLU A 90 -1.52 -4.81 -6.99
CA GLU A 90 -0.81 -5.88 -6.26
C GLU A 90 -0.53 -7.10 -7.17
N TRP A 91 -0.53 -6.87 -8.49
CA TRP A 91 -0.46 -7.89 -9.53
C TRP A 91 0.80 -7.73 -10.39
N TYR A 92 1.65 -8.74 -10.36
CA TYR A 92 2.95 -8.74 -11.00
C TYR A 92 3.44 -10.17 -11.25
N ASN A 93 4.52 -10.30 -12.02
CA ASN A 93 5.20 -11.58 -12.27
C ASN A 93 6.71 -11.46 -11.99
N ASP A 94 7.43 -12.56 -12.16
CA ASP A 94 8.87 -12.65 -11.91
C ASP A 94 9.69 -11.63 -12.72
N SER A 95 9.23 -11.24 -13.91
CA SER A 95 9.94 -10.22 -14.71
C SER A 95 9.88 -8.85 -14.04
N ILE A 96 8.73 -8.47 -13.50
CA ILE A 96 8.57 -7.22 -12.74
C ILE A 96 9.43 -7.23 -11.48
N VAL A 97 9.47 -8.36 -10.75
CA VAL A 97 10.35 -8.50 -9.57
C VAL A 97 11.83 -8.27 -9.96
N ARG A 98 12.29 -8.96 -11.01
CA ARG A 98 13.69 -8.82 -11.47
C ARG A 98 14.02 -7.39 -11.96
N TRP A 99 13.09 -6.74 -12.67
CA TRP A 99 13.31 -5.36 -13.15
C TRP A 99 13.31 -4.35 -12.01
N THR A 100 12.44 -4.52 -11.03
CA THR A 100 12.43 -3.71 -9.80
C THR A 100 13.76 -3.85 -9.04
N ALA A 101 14.22 -5.09 -8.83
CA ALA A 101 15.50 -5.36 -8.17
C ALA A 101 16.70 -4.78 -8.95
N ALA A 102 16.68 -4.90 -10.30
CA ALA A 102 17.72 -4.32 -11.16
C ALA A 102 17.75 -2.77 -11.13
N ALA A 103 16.61 -2.14 -10.79
CA ALA A 103 16.52 -0.70 -10.54
C ALA A 103 16.97 -0.29 -9.12
N GLY A 104 17.47 -1.24 -8.31
CA GLY A 104 17.93 -1.00 -6.94
C GLY A 104 16.79 -0.85 -5.92
N LEU A 105 15.61 -1.38 -6.23
CA LEU A 105 14.42 -1.29 -5.40
C LEU A 105 13.96 -2.66 -4.92
N GLN A 106 13.20 -2.69 -3.85
CA GLN A 106 12.55 -3.87 -3.32
C GLN A 106 11.03 -3.81 -3.62
N LEU A 107 10.54 -4.78 -4.39
CA LEU A 107 9.12 -4.95 -4.60
C LEU A 107 8.51 -5.53 -3.33
N ILE A 108 7.45 -4.90 -2.85
CA ILE A 108 6.67 -5.37 -1.71
C ILE A 108 5.22 -5.62 -2.13
N ASN A 109 4.51 -6.39 -1.33
CA ASN A 109 3.07 -6.59 -1.49
C ASN A 109 2.42 -6.79 -0.12
N MET A 110 1.10 -6.73 -0.06
CA MET A 110 0.34 -7.04 1.14
C MET A 110 0.55 -8.49 1.58
N THR A 111 0.36 -8.76 2.85
CA THR A 111 0.21 -10.14 3.35
C THR A 111 -1.23 -10.60 3.11
N TYR A 112 -1.38 -11.76 2.49
CA TYR A 112 -2.70 -12.36 2.24
C TYR A 112 -3.28 -12.99 3.51
N GLY A 113 -4.62 -13.06 3.55
CA GLY A 113 -5.35 -13.74 4.62
C GLY A 113 -6.48 -12.91 5.22
N THR A 114 -6.45 -11.58 5.05
CA THR A 114 -7.54 -10.69 5.46
C THR A 114 -8.27 -10.11 4.24
N LEU A 115 -9.38 -9.42 4.48
CA LEU A 115 -10.12 -8.69 3.45
C LEU A 115 -9.73 -7.20 3.38
N SER A 116 -8.65 -6.77 4.02
CA SER A 116 -8.28 -5.36 4.16
C SER A 116 -8.23 -4.63 2.82
N HIS A 117 -7.61 -5.25 1.82
CA HIS A 117 -7.48 -4.74 0.46
C HIS A 117 -8.81 -4.53 -0.29
N ALA A 118 -9.94 -5.07 0.20
CA ALA A 118 -11.24 -4.91 -0.42
C ALA A 118 -11.92 -3.57 -0.06
N ASP A 119 -11.29 -2.73 0.71
CA ASP A 119 -11.82 -1.44 1.18
C ASP A 119 -12.03 -0.40 0.06
N TYR A 120 -11.53 -0.66 -1.16
CA TYR A 120 -11.81 0.16 -2.35
C TYR A 120 -13.11 -0.21 -3.07
N THR A 121 -13.65 -1.43 -2.82
CA THR A 121 -14.81 -1.95 -3.55
C THR A 121 -16.10 -1.19 -3.24
N THR A 122 -16.97 -1.04 -4.23
CA THR A 122 -18.27 -0.36 -4.09
C THR A 122 -19.44 -1.35 -4.02
N PRO A 123 -20.61 -0.98 -3.48
CA PRO A 123 -21.74 -1.89 -3.27
C PRO A 123 -22.26 -2.61 -4.50
N ASP A 124 -22.01 -2.08 -5.69
CA ASP A 124 -22.40 -2.66 -7.00
C ASP A 124 -21.40 -3.72 -7.51
N MET A 125 -20.22 -3.82 -6.90
CA MET A 125 -19.20 -4.79 -7.28
C MET A 125 -19.50 -6.19 -6.70
N PRO A 126 -19.31 -7.28 -7.48
CA PRO A 126 -19.56 -8.66 -6.99
C PRO A 126 -18.68 -9.05 -5.79
N ASN A 127 -17.50 -8.45 -5.70
CA ASN A 127 -16.53 -8.69 -4.64
C ASN A 127 -16.60 -7.67 -3.50
N TYR A 128 -17.67 -6.86 -3.44
CA TYR A 128 -17.85 -5.90 -2.35
C TYR A 128 -17.78 -6.54 -0.97
N ARG A 129 -17.13 -5.85 -0.07
CA ARG A 129 -17.08 -6.18 1.35
C ARG A 129 -17.32 -4.92 2.17
N SER A 130 -18.28 -4.98 3.09
CA SER A 130 -18.52 -3.87 4.02
C SER A 130 -17.32 -3.63 4.94
N SER A 131 -17.18 -2.42 5.44
CA SER A 131 -16.09 -2.06 6.34
C SER A 131 -16.13 -2.87 7.64
N ASP A 132 -17.33 -3.18 8.18
CA ASP A 132 -17.49 -4.10 9.31
C ASP A 132 -16.95 -5.50 9.01
N ARG A 133 -17.26 -6.03 7.79
CA ARG A 133 -16.77 -7.35 7.38
C ARG A 133 -15.25 -7.37 7.19
N ILE A 134 -14.69 -6.27 6.69
CA ILE A 134 -13.24 -6.10 6.59
C ILE A 134 -12.60 -6.09 7.98
N LEU A 135 -13.11 -5.25 8.90
CA LEU A 135 -12.63 -5.19 10.28
C LEU A 135 -12.68 -6.57 10.95
N GLN A 136 -13.82 -7.24 10.85
CA GLN A 136 -13.97 -8.58 11.43
C GLN A 136 -12.96 -9.57 10.85
N SER A 137 -12.71 -9.54 9.53
CA SER A 137 -11.73 -10.45 8.91
C SER A 137 -10.29 -10.24 9.40
N ILE A 138 -9.93 -9.01 9.77
CA ILE A 138 -8.62 -8.69 10.33
C ILE A 138 -8.51 -9.27 11.75
N LEU A 139 -9.54 -9.08 12.56
CA LEU A 139 -9.57 -9.57 13.94
C LEU A 139 -9.68 -11.10 14.02
N ASP A 140 -10.46 -11.72 13.12
CA ASP A 140 -10.56 -13.19 13.01
C ASP A 140 -9.18 -13.78 12.64
N TYR A 141 -8.51 -13.22 11.62
CA TYR A 141 -7.17 -13.68 11.23
C TYR A 141 -6.18 -13.56 12.39
N GLU A 142 -6.20 -12.44 13.09
CA GLU A 142 -5.32 -12.22 14.24
C GLU A 142 -5.54 -13.27 15.33
N ALA A 143 -6.79 -13.61 15.62
CA ALA A 143 -7.14 -14.57 16.66
C ALA A 143 -6.85 -16.04 16.26
N GLU A 144 -6.97 -16.37 14.97
CA GLU A 144 -6.86 -17.76 14.46
C GLU A 144 -5.42 -18.16 14.12
N GLN A 145 -4.56 -17.20 13.78
CA GLN A 145 -3.19 -17.51 13.37
C GLN A 145 -2.24 -17.59 14.56
N ALA A 146 -1.32 -18.55 14.53
CA ALA A 146 -0.37 -18.77 15.63
C ALA A 146 0.50 -17.55 15.97
N ASN A 147 0.82 -16.74 14.96
CA ASN A 147 1.61 -15.50 15.12
C ASN A 147 0.73 -14.23 15.00
N GLY A 148 -0.58 -14.39 14.93
CA GLY A 148 -1.51 -13.28 14.72
C GLY A 148 -1.16 -12.44 13.50
N LEU A 149 -1.08 -11.14 13.70
CA LEU A 149 -0.67 -10.16 12.69
C LEU A 149 0.81 -9.72 12.83
N ASN A 150 1.64 -10.46 13.54
CA ASN A 150 3.05 -10.12 13.68
C ASN A 150 3.77 -10.18 12.31
N GLY A 151 4.40 -9.06 11.89
CA GLY A 151 5.02 -8.92 10.57
C GLY A 151 4.04 -8.77 9.39
N PHE A 152 2.74 -8.61 9.66
CA PHE A 152 1.70 -8.53 8.64
C PHE A 152 1.67 -7.16 7.94
N LEU A 153 1.68 -7.16 6.62
CA LEU A 153 1.50 -5.96 5.79
C LEU A 153 0.01 -5.78 5.47
N LEU A 154 -0.66 -4.92 6.23
CA LEU A 154 -2.09 -4.65 6.08
C LEU A 154 -2.30 -3.55 5.03
N LEU A 155 -2.84 -3.90 3.87
CA LEU A 155 -3.14 -2.95 2.80
C LEU A 155 -4.52 -2.32 2.98
N LEU A 156 -4.57 -1.00 2.88
CA LEU A 156 -5.78 -0.18 2.82
C LEU A 156 -5.61 0.91 1.77
N HIS A 157 -6.73 1.41 1.23
CA HIS A 157 -6.71 2.44 0.21
C HIS A 157 -7.12 3.82 0.77
N ILE A 158 -6.40 4.85 0.34
CA ILE A 158 -6.79 6.25 0.57
C ILE A 158 -7.49 6.78 -0.69
N GLY A 159 -8.53 7.59 -0.53
CA GLY A 159 -9.24 8.19 -1.66
C GLY A 159 -10.13 7.22 -2.43
N THR A 160 -10.80 6.31 -1.75
CA THR A 160 -11.73 5.33 -2.36
C THR A 160 -12.93 6.01 -3.03
N ASP A 161 -13.53 5.32 -4.01
CA ASP A 161 -14.66 5.82 -4.80
C ASP A 161 -15.77 6.43 -3.91
N PRO A 162 -16.36 7.59 -4.28
CA PRO A 162 -17.46 8.20 -3.55
C PRO A 162 -18.70 7.29 -3.39
N ALA A 163 -18.93 6.35 -4.32
CA ALA A 163 -20.02 5.38 -4.23
C ALA A 163 -19.85 4.41 -3.04
N ARG A 164 -18.61 4.21 -2.56
CA ARG A 164 -18.38 3.54 -1.29
C ARG A 164 -18.65 4.52 -0.14
N THR A 165 -19.81 4.44 0.48
CA THR A 165 -20.21 5.33 1.59
C THR A 165 -19.72 4.85 2.95
N ASP A 166 -19.56 3.55 3.16
CA ASP A 166 -18.98 2.98 4.37
C ASP A 166 -17.44 2.95 4.29
N LYS A 167 -16.80 4.06 4.59
CA LYS A 167 -15.35 4.22 4.47
C LYS A 167 -14.60 3.48 5.58
N PHE A 168 -13.68 2.59 5.22
CA PHE A 168 -12.95 1.80 6.21
C PHE A 168 -12.08 2.66 7.14
N TYR A 169 -11.60 3.81 6.70
CA TYR A 169 -10.82 4.70 7.56
C TYR A 169 -11.58 5.17 8.83
N LEU A 170 -12.92 5.07 8.84
CA LEU A 170 -13.73 5.35 10.03
C LEU A 170 -13.57 4.29 11.14
N HIS A 171 -13.09 3.10 10.79
CA HIS A 171 -12.78 2.02 11.70
C HIS A 171 -11.32 2.00 12.17
N LEU A 172 -10.45 2.85 11.60
CA LEU A 172 -9.01 2.82 11.91
C LEU A 172 -8.72 3.10 13.38
N GLU A 173 -9.46 3.99 14.03
CA GLU A 173 -9.24 4.30 15.43
C GLU A 173 -9.53 3.06 16.32
N SER A 174 -10.64 2.39 16.07
CA SER A 174 -11.01 1.17 16.77
C SER A 174 -10.00 0.04 16.51
N LEU A 175 -9.63 -0.18 15.24
CA LEU A 175 -8.63 -1.20 14.88
C LEU A 175 -7.27 -0.95 15.55
N ILE A 176 -6.80 0.30 15.55
CA ILE A 176 -5.54 0.67 16.20
C ILE A 176 -5.61 0.39 17.70
N GLY A 177 -6.73 0.74 18.35
CA GLY A 177 -6.97 0.47 19.77
C GLY A 177 -6.90 -1.02 20.09
N GLU A 178 -7.68 -1.83 19.37
CA GLU A 178 -7.70 -3.30 19.51
C GLU A 178 -6.31 -3.93 19.34
N LEU A 179 -5.57 -3.53 18.30
CA LEU A 179 -4.23 -4.08 18.06
C LEU A 179 -3.25 -3.69 19.18
N ARG A 180 -3.32 -2.47 19.68
CA ARG A 180 -2.47 -2.03 20.81
C ARG A 180 -2.79 -2.76 22.12
N GLU A 181 -4.07 -2.97 22.41
CA GLU A 181 -4.51 -3.75 23.58
C GLU A 181 -3.99 -5.20 23.53
N ARG A 182 -3.84 -5.75 22.32
CA ARG A 182 -3.23 -7.07 22.08
C ARG A 182 -1.70 -7.06 22.03
N GLY A 183 -1.08 -5.89 22.26
CA GLY A 183 0.38 -5.74 22.36
C GLY A 183 1.08 -5.45 21.04
N TYR A 184 0.37 -5.18 19.94
CA TYR A 184 0.99 -4.83 18.68
C TYR A 184 1.57 -3.42 18.68
N ARG A 185 2.71 -3.28 18.03
CA ARG A 185 3.31 -2.01 17.65
C ARG A 185 3.16 -1.81 16.14
N LEU A 186 2.44 -0.76 15.75
CA LEU A 186 2.27 -0.41 14.35
C LEU A 186 3.47 0.43 13.89
N VAL A 187 4.12 0.02 12.85
CA VAL A 187 5.38 0.60 12.37
C VAL A 187 5.36 0.86 10.86
N THR A 188 6.30 1.63 10.34
CA THR A 188 6.52 1.74 8.90
C THR A 188 7.21 0.48 8.35
N LEU A 189 7.15 0.31 7.02
CA LEU A 189 7.91 -0.76 6.35
C LEU A 189 9.41 -0.66 6.59
N GLN A 190 9.96 0.57 6.60
CA GLN A 190 11.37 0.77 6.89
C GLN A 190 11.74 0.24 8.27
N GLU A 191 10.94 0.54 9.28
CA GLU A 191 11.19 0.08 10.64
C GLU A 191 11.02 -1.45 10.75
N LEU A 192 10.03 -2.02 10.04
CA LEU A 192 9.79 -3.46 10.03
C LEU A 192 10.98 -4.23 9.46
N PHE A 193 11.52 -3.78 8.30
CA PHE A 193 12.62 -4.48 7.61
C PHE A 193 14.03 -4.08 8.06
N GLN A 194 14.19 -3.10 8.95
CA GLN A 194 15.48 -2.74 9.57
C GLN A 194 15.78 -3.54 10.83
N ASN A 195 14.79 -4.22 11.39
CA ASN A 195 14.94 -4.98 12.63
C ASN A 195 15.18 -6.49 12.39
N ASP A 196 15.39 -6.90 11.13
CA ASP A 196 15.88 -8.21 10.71
C ASP A 196 17.39 -8.13 10.37
#